data_9fa7d7fb37d7e8db5e0588b1733f7d4f
#
_entry.id   9fa7d7fb37d7e8db5e0588b1733f7d4f
#
_cell.length_a   1.000
_cell.length_b   1.000
_cell.length_c   1.000
_cell.angle_alpha   90.00
_cell.angle_beta   90.00
_cell.angle_gamma   90.00
#
_symmetry.space_group_name_H-M   'P 1'
#
loop_
_entity.id
_entity.type
_entity.pdbx_description
1 polymer ?
#
loop_
_entity_poly.entity_id
_entity_poly.type
_entity_poly.pdbx_seq_one_letter_code
_entity_poly.pdbx_strand_id
1 'polypeptide(L)'
;MRILIGTLAAALLTGCTTNQTSYEQAMPVESSRLLAYQSPVNGPSGVLLVTRDGGILGSACYLGVFVNGKLSARIGPGERAKFLVPAGDNLIGSGGDPKGNGLCGIGGITTREVAASAKSGEIKRFRISGDMNSGFSLSPSSF
;
A
#
# COMPACT_ATOMS: atom_id res chain seq x y z
N MET A 1 -19.24 -51.35 -26.05
CA MET A 1 -19.72 -50.17 -25.29
C MET A 1 -18.50 -49.50 -24.67
N ARG A 2 -18.00 -48.44 -25.28
CA ARG A 2 -16.81 -47.72 -24.82
C ARG A 2 -17.25 -46.49 -24.11
N ILE A 3 -17.02 -46.45 -22.82
CA ILE A 3 -17.29 -45.28 -21.97
C ILE A 3 -16.06 -44.37 -22.07
N LEU A 4 -16.18 -43.25 -22.78
CA LEU A 4 -15.20 -42.17 -22.78
C LEU A 4 -15.42 -41.34 -21.52
N ILE A 5 -14.57 -41.54 -20.52
CA ILE A 5 -14.50 -40.66 -19.33
C ILE A 5 -13.73 -39.39 -19.74
N GLY A 6 -14.49 -38.37 -20.05
CA GLY A 6 -13.94 -37.03 -20.28
C GLY A 6 -13.51 -36.43 -18.94
N THR A 7 -12.22 -36.40 -18.64
CA THR A 7 -11.66 -35.71 -17.52
C THR A 7 -11.74 -34.21 -17.81
N LEU A 8 -12.70 -33.53 -17.20
CA LEU A 8 -12.82 -32.08 -17.23
C LEU A 8 -11.73 -31.50 -16.28
N ALA A 9 -10.59 -31.15 -16.85
CA ALA A 9 -9.56 -30.42 -16.14
C ALA A 9 -10.05 -28.97 -15.90
N ALA A 10 -10.64 -28.72 -14.74
CA ALA A 10 -10.92 -27.39 -14.28
C ALA A 10 -9.58 -26.70 -13.95
N ALA A 11 -9.09 -25.91 -14.90
CA ALA A 11 -7.95 -25.04 -14.66
C ALA A 11 -8.37 -23.96 -13.63
N LEU A 12 -7.95 -24.15 -12.40
CA LEU A 12 -8.07 -23.13 -11.36
C LEU A 12 -7.12 -21.98 -11.73
N LEU A 13 -7.66 -20.99 -12.40
CA LEU A 13 -7.00 -19.70 -12.63
C LEU A 13 -6.96 -18.95 -11.31
N THR A 14 -6.08 -19.36 -10.42
CA THR A 14 -5.74 -18.54 -9.25
C THR A 14 -4.88 -17.37 -9.72
N GLY A 15 -5.53 -16.25 -10.03
CA GLY A 15 -4.81 -15.02 -10.32
C GLY A 15 -3.87 -14.68 -9.16
N CYS A 16 -2.62 -14.29 -9.47
CA CYS A 16 -1.69 -13.83 -8.46
C CYS A 16 -2.20 -12.51 -7.87
N THR A 17 -2.69 -12.56 -6.66
CA THR A 17 -3.12 -11.41 -5.87
C THR A 17 -2.21 -11.25 -4.65
N THR A 18 -2.23 -10.07 -4.03
CA THR A 18 -1.59 -9.87 -2.73
C THR A 18 -2.42 -10.49 -1.61
N ASN A 19 -1.77 -10.85 -0.50
CA ASN A 19 -2.41 -11.38 0.69
C ASN A 19 -2.68 -10.25 1.68
N GLN A 20 -3.93 -10.10 2.10
CA GLN A 20 -4.32 -9.08 3.06
C GLN A 20 -3.55 -9.24 4.37
N THR A 21 -2.98 -8.14 4.85
CA THR A 21 -2.29 -8.05 6.13
C THR A 21 -2.93 -6.95 6.95
N SER A 22 -3.40 -7.25 8.17
CA SER A 22 -3.93 -6.23 9.06
C SER A 22 -2.83 -5.30 9.57
N TYR A 23 -3.19 -4.10 10.01
CA TYR A 23 -2.20 -3.16 10.54
C TYR A 23 -1.45 -3.73 11.75
N GLU A 24 -2.13 -4.47 12.60
CA GLU A 24 -1.55 -5.08 13.81
C GLU A 24 -0.57 -6.22 13.48
N GLN A 25 -0.82 -6.97 12.41
CA GLN A 25 0.03 -8.07 11.96
C GLN A 25 1.21 -7.62 11.10
N ALA A 26 1.09 -6.45 10.47
CA ALA A 26 2.13 -5.91 9.60
C ALA A 26 3.37 -5.52 10.39
N MET A 27 4.54 -5.69 9.78
CA MET A 27 5.81 -5.25 10.34
C MET A 27 5.97 -3.72 10.17
N PRO A 28 6.48 -3.00 11.16
CA PRO A 28 6.77 -1.57 10.99
C PRO A 28 7.80 -1.35 9.88
N VAL A 29 7.57 -0.33 9.06
CA VAL A 29 8.59 0.16 8.12
C VAL A 29 9.81 0.61 8.92
N GLU A 30 11.01 0.23 8.48
CA GLU A 30 12.26 0.65 9.08
C GLU A 30 12.39 2.18 9.07
N SER A 31 12.92 2.76 10.15
CA SER A 31 13.02 4.22 10.34
C SER A 31 13.75 4.94 9.20
N SER A 32 14.75 4.31 8.60
CA SER A 32 15.49 4.85 7.44
C SER A 32 14.62 5.05 6.20
N ARG A 33 13.47 4.38 6.13
CA ARG A 33 12.52 4.47 5.02
C ARG A 33 11.25 5.28 5.37
N LEU A 34 11.17 5.84 6.57
CA LEU A 34 10.15 6.81 6.99
C LEU A 34 10.69 8.22 6.78
N LEU A 35 10.17 8.95 5.81
CA LEU A 35 10.82 10.14 5.26
C LEU A 35 10.12 11.45 5.63
N ALA A 36 8.82 11.40 5.98
CA ALA A 36 8.05 12.59 6.33
C ALA A 36 6.84 12.25 7.22
N TYR A 37 6.24 13.27 7.81
CA TYR A 37 5.06 13.18 8.68
C TYR A 37 5.26 12.28 9.90
N GLN A 38 6.47 12.22 10.44
CA GLN A 38 6.83 11.42 11.62
C GLN A 38 6.84 12.25 12.91
N SER A 39 6.87 13.57 12.81
CA SER A 39 6.88 14.47 13.96
C SER A 39 5.48 14.98 14.27
N PRO A 40 5.18 15.30 15.54
CA PRO A 40 3.93 15.95 15.93
C PRO A 40 3.67 17.22 15.12
N VAL A 41 2.42 17.43 14.75
CA VAL A 41 1.96 18.63 14.04
C VAL A 41 1.59 19.70 15.07
N ASN A 42 1.96 20.96 14.79
CA ASN A 42 1.47 22.09 15.60
C ASN A 42 -0.02 22.31 15.31
N GLY A 43 -0.85 22.22 16.35
CA GLY A 43 -2.30 22.39 16.23
C GLY A 43 -3.06 21.07 16.06
N PRO A 44 -4.34 21.14 15.64
CA PRO A 44 -5.17 19.97 15.45
C PRO A 44 -4.57 19.02 14.44
N SER A 45 -4.54 17.72 14.75
CA SER A 45 -3.90 16.70 13.92
C SER A 45 -4.72 15.42 13.86
N GLY A 46 -4.57 14.69 12.79
CA GLY A 46 -5.07 13.34 12.60
C GLY A 46 -3.94 12.36 12.33
N VAL A 47 -4.29 11.10 12.22
CA VAL A 47 -3.35 10.00 11.97
C VAL A 47 -3.79 9.22 10.74
N LEU A 48 -2.87 8.99 9.81
CA LEU A 48 -3.05 8.08 8.70
C LEU A 48 -2.22 6.82 8.93
N LEU A 49 -2.87 5.66 8.90
CA LEU A 49 -2.24 4.35 9.00
C LEU A 49 -2.29 3.69 7.63
N VAL A 50 -1.16 3.21 7.15
CA VAL A 50 -1.05 2.53 5.86
C VAL A 50 -0.47 1.14 6.06
N THR A 51 -1.09 0.15 5.45
CA THR A 51 -0.60 -1.22 5.38
C THR A 51 -0.41 -1.61 3.92
N ARG A 52 0.70 -2.23 3.58
CA ARG A 52 0.87 -2.91 2.30
C ARG A 52 0.66 -4.40 2.50
N ASP A 53 -0.19 -4.99 1.67
CA ASP A 53 -0.39 -6.43 1.65
C ASP A 53 0.91 -7.19 1.44
N GLY A 54 0.95 -8.39 1.98
CA GLY A 54 2.01 -9.35 1.75
C GLY A 54 1.85 -10.09 0.42
N GLY A 55 2.73 -11.04 0.17
CA GLY A 55 2.71 -11.91 -1.01
C GLY A 55 3.87 -11.67 -1.95
N ILE A 56 3.90 -12.45 -3.03
CA ILE A 56 5.03 -12.47 -3.98
C ILE A 56 4.95 -11.29 -4.96
N LEU A 57 3.75 -10.83 -5.28
CA LEU A 57 3.56 -9.75 -6.25
C LEU A 57 4.30 -8.49 -5.82
N GLY A 58 5.26 -8.06 -6.63
CA GLY A 58 6.06 -6.87 -6.39
C GLY A 58 6.93 -6.93 -5.14
N SER A 59 7.21 -8.12 -4.60
CA SER A 59 7.96 -8.31 -3.35
C SER A 59 9.41 -7.83 -3.42
N ALA A 60 9.97 -7.75 -4.60
CA ALA A 60 11.36 -7.30 -4.81
C ALA A 60 11.53 -5.77 -4.71
N CYS A 61 10.43 -5.00 -4.75
CA CYS A 61 10.49 -3.54 -4.77
C CYS A 61 9.69 -2.93 -3.62
N TYR A 62 10.20 -1.82 -3.09
CA TYR A 62 9.38 -0.93 -2.27
C TYR A 62 8.38 -0.18 -3.14
N LEU A 63 7.29 0.27 -2.54
CA LEU A 63 6.38 1.27 -3.11
C LEU A 63 6.55 2.59 -2.37
N GLY A 64 6.44 3.69 -3.09
CA GLY A 64 6.36 5.01 -2.49
C GLY A 64 4.97 5.24 -1.89
N VAL A 65 4.92 5.73 -0.66
CA VAL A 65 3.72 6.29 -0.04
C VAL A 65 3.87 7.81 -0.02
N PHE A 66 2.90 8.50 -0.58
CA PHE A 66 2.90 9.94 -0.71
C PHE A 66 1.77 10.54 0.13
N VAL A 67 2.10 11.49 0.97
CA VAL A 67 1.14 12.29 1.74
C VAL A 67 1.23 13.72 1.26
N ASN A 68 0.11 14.28 0.80
CA ASN A 68 0.04 15.61 0.23
C ASN A 68 1.11 15.88 -0.85
N GLY A 69 1.31 14.88 -1.73
CA GLY A 69 2.28 14.94 -2.83
C GLY A 69 3.75 14.73 -2.43
N LYS A 70 4.05 14.55 -1.14
CA LYS A 70 5.42 14.34 -0.65
C LYS A 70 5.68 12.87 -0.38
N LEU A 71 6.81 12.32 -0.88
CA LEU A 71 7.25 10.97 -0.54
C LEU A 71 7.48 10.89 0.98
N SER A 72 6.66 10.08 1.65
CA SER A 72 6.60 10.00 3.10
C SER A 72 7.08 8.68 3.67
N ALA A 73 7.02 7.61 2.86
CA ALA A 73 7.63 6.32 3.20
C ALA A 73 7.93 5.51 1.94
N ARG A 74 8.83 4.54 2.09
CA ARG A 74 9.09 3.47 1.13
C ARG A 74 8.71 2.16 1.80
N ILE A 75 7.58 1.58 1.38
CA ILE A 75 6.93 0.47 2.07
C ILE A 75 7.11 -0.86 1.33
N GLY A 76 7.55 -1.87 2.04
CA GLY A 76 7.70 -3.24 1.55
C GLY A 76 6.44 -4.08 1.75
N PRO A 77 6.40 -5.29 1.17
CA PRO A 77 5.29 -6.23 1.36
C PRO A 77 5.11 -6.57 2.84
N GLY A 78 3.86 -6.58 3.32
CA GLY A 78 3.54 -6.91 4.72
C GLY A 78 3.98 -5.86 5.74
N GLU A 79 4.33 -4.66 5.30
CA GLU A 79 4.76 -3.58 6.17
C GLU A 79 3.65 -2.56 6.43
N ARG A 80 3.82 -1.78 7.49
CA ARG A 80 2.93 -0.70 7.91
C ARG A 80 3.69 0.59 8.19
N ALA A 81 3.02 1.72 7.95
CA ALA A 81 3.53 3.05 8.28
C ALA A 81 2.44 3.89 8.94
N LYS A 82 2.85 4.85 9.76
CA LYS A 82 1.99 5.84 10.42
C LYS A 82 2.44 7.23 10.05
N PHE A 83 1.50 8.12 9.77
CA PHE A 83 1.77 9.51 9.44
C PHE A 83 0.92 10.43 10.30
N LEU A 84 1.53 11.48 10.85
CA LEU A 84 0.89 12.53 11.61
C LEU A 84 0.61 13.70 10.67
N VAL A 85 -0.66 14.00 10.43
CA VAL A 85 -1.08 15.02 9.46
C VAL A 85 -1.89 16.12 10.13
N PRO A 86 -1.88 17.34 9.59
CA PRO A 86 -2.82 18.38 10.04
C PRO A 86 -4.27 17.88 9.91
N ALA A 87 -5.12 18.24 10.87
CA ALA A 87 -6.55 17.99 10.72
C ALA A 87 -7.10 18.77 9.51
N GLY A 88 -8.08 18.17 8.82
CA GLY A 88 -8.67 18.72 7.62
C GLY A 88 -8.37 17.86 6.40
N ASP A 89 -8.34 18.51 5.23
CA ASP A 89 -8.19 17.83 3.96
C ASP A 89 -6.73 17.43 3.72
N ASN A 90 -6.55 16.14 3.49
CA ASN A 90 -5.27 15.55 3.09
C ASN A 90 -5.49 14.61 1.91
N LEU A 91 -4.42 14.37 1.16
CA LEU A 91 -4.36 13.36 0.12
C LEU A 91 -3.32 12.31 0.52
N ILE A 92 -3.61 11.06 0.23
CA ILE A 92 -2.66 9.97 0.37
C ILE A 92 -2.62 9.15 -0.92
N GLY A 93 -1.43 8.76 -1.34
CA GLY A 93 -1.26 8.00 -2.56
C GLY A 93 -0.16 6.95 -2.45
N SER A 94 -0.17 6.04 -3.39
CA SER A 94 0.92 5.09 -3.59
C SER A 94 1.34 5.05 -5.05
N GLY A 95 2.59 4.74 -5.27
CA GLY A 95 3.16 4.67 -6.61
C GLY A 95 4.52 3.99 -6.61
N GLY A 96 5.23 4.08 -7.74
CA GLY A 96 6.60 3.60 -7.85
C GLY A 96 7.51 4.27 -6.81
N ASP A 97 8.59 3.58 -6.46
CA ASP A 97 9.58 4.10 -5.51
C ASP A 97 10.54 5.07 -6.22
N PRO A 98 10.52 6.39 -5.90
CA PRO A 98 11.44 7.35 -6.52
C PRO A 98 12.92 7.07 -6.24
N LYS A 99 13.19 6.29 -5.20
CA LYS A 99 14.56 5.88 -4.80
C LYS A 99 14.87 4.44 -5.20
N GLY A 100 14.03 3.82 -6.02
CA GLY A 100 14.22 2.48 -6.52
C GLY A 100 15.38 2.41 -7.50
N ASN A 101 16.10 1.28 -7.51
CA ASN A 101 17.22 1.01 -8.39
C ASN A 101 16.88 -0.13 -9.35
N GLY A 102 17.50 -0.17 -10.53
CA GLY A 102 17.31 -1.22 -11.52
C GLY A 102 15.83 -1.36 -11.91
N LEU A 103 15.30 -2.57 -11.85
CA LEU A 103 13.92 -2.86 -12.21
C LEU A 103 12.90 -2.11 -11.32
N CYS A 104 13.26 -1.79 -10.08
CA CYS A 104 12.39 -1.03 -9.17
C CYS A 104 12.34 0.47 -9.51
N GLY A 105 13.26 0.96 -10.33
CA GLY A 105 13.27 2.35 -10.81
C GLY A 105 12.68 2.52 -12.22
N ILE A 106 12.38 1.42 -12.90
CA ILE A 106 11.82 1.43 -14.25
C ILE A 106 10.29 1.62 -14.16
N GLY A 107 9.72 2.47 -14.99
CA GLY A 107 8.27 2.61 -15.11
C GLY A 107 7.70 3.90 -14.54
N GLY A 108 8.57 4.77 -14.04
CA GLY A 108 8.15 6.08 -13.56
C GLY A 108 7.32 6.03 -12.27
N ILE A 109 7.01 7.21 -11.76
CA ILE A 109 6.21 7.37 -10.55
C ILE A 109 4.80 7.75 -10.99
N THR A 110 3.98 6.75 -11.27
CA THR A 110 2.54 7.00 -11.41
C THR A 110 1.92 6.87 -10.02
N THR A 111 1.68 7.99 -9.39
CA THR A 111 1.02 8.05 -8.08
C THR A 111 -0.48 8.11 -8.29
N ARG A 112 -1.20 7.24 -7.60
CA ARG A 112 -2.66 7.30 -7.47
C ARG A 112 -3.00 7.78 -6.08
N GLU A 113 -3.74 8.87 -5.99
CA GLU A 113 -4.11 9.52 -4.74
C GLU A 113 -5.59 9.37 -4.44
N VAL A 114 -5.91 9.30 -3.16
CA VAL A 114 -7.27 9.31 -2.64
C VAL A 114 -7.37 10.33 -1.51
N ALA A 115 -8.59 10.81 -1.26
CA ALA A 115 -8.85 11.71 -0.15
C ALA A 115 -8.59 11.01 1.19
N ALA A 116 -7.90 11.71 2.09
CA ALA A 116 -7.53 11.25 3.41
C ALA A 116 -7.84 12.32 4.47
N SER A 117 -8.99 12.98 4.33
CA SER A 117 -9.42 14.01 5.29
C SER A 117 -9.59 13.40 6.67
N ALA A 118 -8.98 13.99 7.67
CA ALA A 118 -9.02 13.54 9.05
C ALA A 118 -9.42 14.68 9.99
N LYS A 119 -10.37 14.43 10.88
CA LYS A 119 -10.69 15.32 11.99
C LYS A 119 -9.61 15.26 13.04
N SER A 120 -9.58 16.26 13.95
CA SER A 120 -8.66 16.26 15.07
C SER A 120 -8.83 14.98 15.91
N GLY A 121 -7.73 14.25 16.13
CA GLY A 121 -7.71 12.97 16.84
C GLY A 121 -8.23 11.78 16.06
N GLU A 122 -8.67 11.96 14.83
CA GLU A 122 -9.18 10.87 13.99
C GLU A 122 -8.04 10.02 13.41
N ILE A 123 -8.28 8.72 13.37
CA ILE A 123 -7.39 7.74 12.73
C ILE A 123 -8.07 7.22 11.46
N LYS A 124 -7.41 7.39 10.32
CA LYS A 124 -7.85 6.84 9.04
C LYS A 124 -6.92 5.70 8.63
N ARG A 125 -7.49 4.61 8.16
CA ARG A 125 -6.73 3.43 7.72
C ARG A 125 -6.81 3.29 6.20
N PHE A 126 -5.68 2.92 5.60
CA PHE A 126 -5.54 2.68 4.17
C PHE A 126 -4.77 1.39 3.94
N ARG A 127 -5.07 0.75 2.84
CA ARG A 127 -4.46 -0.51 2.44
C ARG A 127 -3.94 -0.39 1.01
N ILE A 128 -2.71 -0.85 0.79
CA ILE A 128 -2.14 -1.04 -0.54
C ILE A 128 -2.26 -2.52 -0.88
N SER A 129 -3.04 -2.81 -1.89
CA SER A 129 -3.23 -4.16 -2.45
C SER A 129 -2.93 -4.16 -3.93
N GLY A 130 -2.71 -5.33 -4.51
CA GLY A 130 -2.41 -5.42 -5.93
C GLY A 130 -2.79 -6.77 -6.53
N ASP A 131 -2.90 -6.76 -7.84
CA ASP A 131 -3.07 -7.95 -8.67
C ASP A 131 -2.31 -7.79 -9.99
N MET A 132 -2.17 -8.90 -10.74
CA MET A 132 -1.40 -8.92 -11.99
C MET A 132 -2.01 -8.07 -13.11
N ASN A 133 -3.32 -7.80 -13.04
CA ASN A 133 -4.03 -7.10 -14.11
C ASN A 133 -4.06 -5.58 -13.89
N SER A 134 -4.29 -5.15 -12.66
CA SER A 134 -4.47 -3.73 -12.31
C SER A 134 -3.28 -3.10 -11.58
N GLY A 135 -2.29 -3.90 -11.19
CA GLY A 135 -1.15 -3.44 -10.41
C GLY A 135 -1.53 -3.10 -8.96
N PHE A 136 -0.79 -2.18 -8.36
CA PHE A 136 -1.04 -1.74 -6.98
C PHE A 136 -2.01 -0.57 -6.92
N SER A 137 -2.88 -0.59 -5.91
CA SER A 137 -3.79 0.50 -5.58
C SER A 137 -3.86 0.72 -4.07
N LEU A 138 -4.08 1.97 -3.66
CA LEU A 138 -4.32 2.35 -2.29
C LEU A 138 -5.80 2.69 -2.11
N SER A 139 -6.42 2.17 -1.07
CA SER A 139 -7.84 2.39 -0.77
C SER A 139 -8.06 2.50 0.74
N PRO A 140 -9.15 3.19 1.17
CA PRO A 140 -9.56 3.15 2.58
C PRO A 140 -9.77 1.72 3.05
N SER A 141 -9.47 1.45 4.32
CA SER A 141 -9.59 0.13 4.94
C SER A 141 -10.16 0.24 6.35
N SER A 142 -10.86 -0.78 6.77
CA SER A 142 -11.31 -0.96 8.15
C SER A 142 -10.40 -1.88 8.98
N PHE A 143 -9.32 -2.39 8.38
CA PHE A 143 -8.38 -3.34 9.00
C PHE A 143 -7.03 -2.72 9.31
#